data_dcb8da7a893de2085166d191fc344ae4
#
_entry.id   dcb8da7a893de2085166d191fc344ae4
#
_cell.length_a   1.000
_cell.length_b   1.000
_cell.length_c   1.000
_cell.angle_alpha   90.00
_cell.angle_beta   90.00
_cell.angle_gamma   90.00
#
_symmetry.space_group_name_H-M   'P 1'
#
loop_
_entity.id
_entity.type
_entity.pdbx_description
1 polymer ?
#
loop_
_entity_poly.entity_id
_entity_poly.type
_entity_poly.pdbx_seq_one_letter_code
_entity_poly.pdbx_strand_id
1 'polypeptide(L)'
;MKKHKKAKIFLACILAAVMISGMCACSAQDNRTSQETEEAASYLTKEDITVGETISNDADGEHAIEVSAEEAEYSSIGVTKTGNADGDEADFYGENSAIFATEKGILTITDSLIETNGQHANAVFSYGEGTTVNISDSVIETQGNCSGGLMTTGGGKMNAENLTINTSGNSSAAIRSDRGGGTVNVSEGYYKTTGTGSPVVYSTADITVSDSYMESTASQVIVVEGKNSVTLNNDTLTADNNTKNGDKSDYYQAVMIYQSMSGDAAEGTSSFTANGGSITNKNGDIFFVNNTATEISLSGVEISNEDADGVFLRAEAAGWGNEGSNGGKVNMTASGQVINGDMLVDDISVLNLYLKANSAFTGAINSNGQSGDVYVEIEDGSTWTLTADSYVSGLTVSEGSAIDLNGYKLYVDGKEYSSGSASTGEAFDISTGNSSGNGTPDGNGGPGGNPPDGEPPEKPDGSGGPGGNPPSGEPPEKPDNNN
;
A
#
# COMPACT_ATOMS: atom_id res chain seq x y z
N MET A 1 -6.62 -45.37 15.62
CA MET A 1 -7.31 -44.22 16.17
C MET A 1 -6.52 -43.66 17.36
N LYS A 2 -5.71 -42.63 17.15
CA LYS A 2 -5.13 -41.81 18.23
C LYS A 2 -5.25 -40.34 17.78
N LYS A 3 -6.16 -39.61 18.42
CA LYS A 3 -6.36 -38.19 18.21
C LYS A 3 -5.21 -37.44 18.89
N HIS A 4 -4.40 -36.72 18.14
CA HIS A 4 -3.50 -35.71 18.69
C HIS A 4 -4.25 -34.38 18.80
N LYS A 5 -4.49 -33.95 20.03
CA LYS A 5 -4.96 -32.59 20.32
C LYS A 5 -3.76 -31.65 20.24
N LYS A 6 -3.75 -30.72 19.27
CA LYS A 6 -2.84 -29.58 19.29
C LYS A 6 -3.34 -28.60 20.36
N ALA A 7 -2.49 -28.29 21.33
CA ALA A 7 -2.76 -27.27 22.35
C ALA A 7 -2.42 -25.89 21.76
N LYS A 8 -3.39 -25.00 21.73
CA LYS A 8 -3.16 -23.57 21.45
C LYS A 8 -2.56 -22.94 22.70
N ILE A 9 -1.35 -22.43 22.61
CA ILE A 9 -0.72 -21.64 23.68
C ILE A 9 -0.97 -20.17 23.34
N PHE A 10 -1.82 -19.52 24.13
CA PHE A 10 -1.93 -18.07 24.15
C PHE A 10 -0.79 -17.52 25.02
N LEU A 11 0.11 -16.74 24.43
CA LEU A 11 1.13 -16.01 25.17
C LEU A 11 0.63 -14.58 25.40
N ALA A 12 0.29 -14.27 26.65
CA ALA A 12 -0.04 -12.93 27.10
C ALA A 12 1.26 -12.20 27.46
N CYS A 13 1.62 -11.14 26.75
CA CYS A 13 2.73 -10.27 27.11
C CYS A 13 2.33 -9.38 28.30
N ILE A 14 3.04 -9.52 29.41
CA ILE A 14 2.96 -8.63 30.57
C ILE A 14 4.09 -7.61 30.44
N LEU A 15 3.75 -6.34 30.27
CA LEU A 15 4.69 -5.22 30.37
C LEU A 15 5.06 -5.02 31.85
N ALA A 16 6.35 -5.10 32.18
CA ALA A 16 6.88 -4.66 33.46
C ALA A 16 7.73 -3.41 33.26
N ALA A 17 7.25 -2.28 33.78
CA ALA A 17 8.03 -1.06 33.87
C ALA A 17 9.11 -1.17 34.95
N VAL A 18 10.37 -0.90 34.64
CA VAL A 18 11.46 -0.79 35.60
C VAL A 18 11.95 0.65 35.66
N MET A 19 11.76 1.25 36.84
CA MET A 19 12.37 2.54 37.17
C MET A 19 13.88 2.36 37.47
N ILE A 20 14.71 3.18 36.84
CA ILE A 20 16.15 3.24 37.11
C ILE A 20 16.43 4.34 38.13
N SER A 21 16.96 3.95 39.30
CA SER A 21 17.68 4.85 40.20
C SER A 21 19.15 4.43 40.18
N GLY A 22 20.03 5.37 39.83
CA GLY A 22 21.43 5.12 39.67
C GLY A 22 22.22 4.93 40.97
N MET A 23 23.32 4.19 40.89
CA MET A 23 24.55 4.45 41.62
C MET A 23 25.73 3.71 40.96
N CYS A 24 26.82 4.45 40.80
CA CYS A 24 28.13 3.95 40.33
C CYS A 24 28.77 2.92 41.25
N ALA A 25 29.36 1.85 40.68
CA ALA A 25 30.62 1.28 41.15
C ALA A 25 31.23 0.34 40.09
N CYS A 26 32.55 0.41 39.94
CA CYS A 26 33.42 -0.25 38.97
C CYS A 26 33.54 -1.77 39.11
N SER A 27 33.88 -2.36 37.94
CA SER A 27 34.67 -3.58 37.68
C SER A 27 33.97 -4.92 37.71
N ALA A 28 33.81 -5.51 36.55
CA ALA A 28 34.40 -6.78 36.07
C ALA A 28 33.71 -7.16 34.74
N GLN A 29 34.57 -7.43 33.78
CA GLN A 29 34.20 -7.93 32.45
C GLN A 29 33.57 -9.33 32.59
N ASP A 30 32.35 -9.48 32.15
CA ASP A 30 31.80 -10.78 31.78
C ASP A 30 31.02 -10.59 30.46
N ASN A 31 31.67 -11.08 29.40
CA ASN A 31 31.06 -11.22 28.07
C ASN A 31 29.97 -12.29 28.16
N ARG A 32 28.73 -11.86 28.26
CA ARG A 32 27.58 -12.65 27.84
C ARG A 32 26.86 -11.89 26.74
N THR A 33 27.18 -12.22 25.51
CA THR A 33 26.33 -12.03 24.33
C THR A 33 25.06 -12.83 24.59
N SER A 34 24.01 -12.15 25.03
CA SER A 34 22.64 -12.65 24.86
C SER A 34 22.31 -12.52 23.37
N GLN A 35 22.53 -13.58 22.61
CA GLN A 35 21.81 -13.79 21.37
C GLN A 35 20.35 -14.08 21.79
N GLU A 36 19.51 -13.07 21.75
CA GLU A 36 18.10 -13.28 21.50
C GLU A 36 18.02 -13.81 20.07
N THR A 37 17.92 -15.11 19.92
CA THR A 37 17.43 -15.71 18.69
C THR A 37 15.93 -15.36 18.65
N GLU A 38 15.57 -14.33 17.89
CA GLU A 38 14.22 -14.26 17.34
C GLU A 38 14.00 -15.59 16.62
N GLU A 39 13.06 -16.36 17.11
CA GLU A 39 12.57 -17.54 16.41
C GLU A 39 11.95 -16.99 15.13
N ALA A 40 12.65 -17.08 14.01
CA ALA A 40 12.14 -16.67 12.72
C ALA A 40 10.80 -17.37 12.50
N ALA A 41 9.74 -16.60 12.30
CA ALA A 41 8.44 -17.14 11.98
C ALA A 41 8.61 -18.10 10.80
N SER A 42 8.19 -19.35 11.00
CA SER A 42 8.30 -20.37 9.97
C SER A 42 7.12 -20.21 9.02
N TYR A 43 7.32 -19.51 7.91
CA TYR A 43 6.33 -19.42 6.85
C TYR A 43 6.26 -20.71 6.03
N LEU A 44 5.11 -20.94 5.39
CA LEU A 44 4.92 -22.09 4.52
C LEU A 44 5.90 -22.06 3.34
N THR A 45 6.43 -23.25 3.01
CA THR A 45 7.24 -23.48 1.82
C THR A 45 6.54 -24.49 0.90
N LYS A 46 7.01 -24.65 -0.32
CA LYS A 46 6.48 -25.68 -1.24
C LYS A 46 6.59 -27.09 -0.66
N GLU A 47 7.63 -27.34 0.13
CA GLU A 47 7.89 -28.64 0.75
C GLU A 47 6.87 -28.98 1.85
N ASP A 48 6.20 -27.97 2.41
CA ASP A 48 5.15 -28.17 3.42
C ASP A 48 3.82 -28.56 2.80
N ILE A 49 3.62 -28.33 1.50
CA ILE A 49 2.39 -28.63 0.77
C ILE A 49 2.45 -30.06 0.20
N THR A 50 1.49 -30.89 0.58
CA THR A 50 1.32 -32.23 0.01
C THR A 50 0.30 -32.19 -1.13
N VAL A 51 0.78 -32.24 -2.37
CA VAL A 51 -0.08 -32.27 -3.56
C VAL A 51 -0.64 -33.67 -3.78
N GLY A 52 -1.96 -33.82 -3.73
CA GLY A 52 -2.68 -35.07 -4.00
C GLY A 52 -3.11 -35.20 -5.46
N GLU A 53 -3.51 -34.11 -6.08
CA GLU A 53 -3.94 -34.01 -7.48
C GLU A 53 -3.27 -32.79 -8.15
N THR A 54 -2.96 -32.90 -9.45
CA THR A 54 -2.44 -31.78 -10.23
C THR A 54 -3.41 -31.41 -11.34
N ILE A 55 -3.73 -30.11 -11.44
CA ILE A 55 -4.58 -29.54 -12.48
C ILE A 55 -3.71 -28.54 -13.26
N SER A 56 -3.60 -28.73 -14.57
CA SER A 56 -2.72 -27.91 -15.41
C SER A 56 -3.45 -27.40 -16.64
N ASN A 57 -3.17 -26.14 -17.01
CA ASN A 57 -3.65 -25.54 -18.24
C ASN A 57 -2.51 -24.74 -18.90
N ASP A 58 -2.24 -25.04 -20.18
CA ASP A 58 -1.23 -24.38 -21.01
C ASP A 58 -1.85 -23.59 -22.19
N ALA A 59 -3.17 -23.58 -22.31
CA ALA A 59 -3.87 -22.82 -23.33
C ALA A 59 -3.90 -21.31 -23.00
N ASP A 60 -3.78 -20.49 -24.03
CA ASP A 60 -3.87 -19.03 -23.91
C ASP A 60 -5.33 -18.62 -23.62
N GLY A 61 -5.52 -17.66 -22.72
CA GLY A 61 -6.82 -17.07 -22.37
C GLY A 61 -7.78 -18.00 -21.61
N GLU A 62 -7.34 -19.18 -21.15
CA GLU A 62 -8.17 -20.14 -20.42
C GLU A 62 -7.75 -20.29 -18.95
N HIS A 63 -8.59 -20.90 -18.14
CA HIS A 63 -8.35 -21.18 -16.72
C HIS A 63 -8.00 -22.66 -16.49
N ALA A 64 -7.21 -22.95 -15.46
CA ALA A 64 -7.06 -24.33 -14.97
C ALA A 64 -8.28 -24.74 -14.12
N ILE A 65 -8.83 -23.81 -13.34
CA ILE A 65 -10.05 -23.99 -12.57
C ILE A 65 -10.92 -22.75 -12.77
N GLU A 66 -12.19 -22.95 -13.12
CA GLU A 66 -13.21 -21.91 -13.17
C GLU A 66 -14.40 -22.32 -12.29
N VAL A 67 -14.89 -21.39 -11.44
CA VAL A 67 -16.06 -21.56 -10.58
C VAL A 67 -17.03 -20.41 -10.87
N SER A 68 -18.13 -20.71 -11.56
CA SER A 68 -19.15 -19.76 -11.99
C SER A 68 -20.50 -20.14 -11.44
N ALA A 69 -21.13 -19.26 -10.67
CA ALA A 69 -22.47 -19.42 -10.10
C ALA A 69 -22.67 -20.72 -9.25
N GLU A 70 -21.62 -21.27 -8.68
CA GLU A 70 -21.65 -22.50 -7.87
C GLU A 70 -20.72 -22.42 -6.67
N GLU A 71 -20.81 -23.38 -5.75
CA GLU A 71 -19.85 -23.58 -4.67
C GLU A 71 -18.90 -24.71 -5.03
N ALA A 72 -17.59 -24.49 -4.82
CA ALA A 72 -16.56 -25.50 -5.04
C ALA A 72 -15.51 -25.46 -3.92
N GLU A 73 -14.99 -26.63 -3.56
CA GLU A 73 -13.93 -26.80 -2.59
C GLU A 73 -12.80 -27.62 -3.20
N TYR A 74 -11.57 -27.13 -3.03
CA TYR A 74 -10.35 -27.83 -3.44
C TYR A 74 -9.38 -27.89 -2.26
N SER A 75 -8.78 -29.03 -2.04
CA SER A 75 -7.79 -29.22 -0.99
C SER A 75 -6.66 -30.11 -1.48
N SER A 76 -5.44 -29.78 -1.09
CA SER A 76 -4.24 -30.54 -1.43
C SER A 76 -4.05 -30.71 -2.96
N ILE A 77 -4.33 -29.65 -3.73
CA ILE A 77 -4.12 -29.64 -5.18
C ILE A 77 -2.85 -28.88 -5.56
N GLY A 78 -2.24 -29.29 -6.68
CA GLY A 78 -1.24 -28.51 -7.40
C GLY A 78 -1.89 -27.91 -8.65
N VAL A 79 -1.84 -26.58 -8.80
CA VAL A 79 -2.37 -25.90 -9.99
C VAL A 79 -1.21 -25.27 -10.76
N THR A 80 -1.15 -25.54 -12.08
CA THR A 80 -0.12 -24.95 -12.94
C THR A 80 -0.76 -24.25 -14.14
N LYS A 81 -0.36 -23.00 -14.40
CA LYS A 81 -0.82 -22.20 -15.54
C LYS A 81 0.35 -21.59 -16.31
N THR A 82 0.43 -21.88 -17.62
CA THR A 82 1.53 -21.41 -18.48
C THR A 82 1.08 -20.72 -19.77
N GLY A 83 -0.22 -20.76 -20.11
CA GLY A 83 -0.79 -20.01 -21.22
C GLY A 83 -0.72 -18.50 -20.99
N ASN A 84 -0.76 -17.70 -22.05
CA ASN A 84 -0.66 -16.25 -22.02
C ASN A 84 -1.97 -15.58 -22.40
N ALA A 85 -2.14 -14.33 -21.98
CA ALA A 85 -3.16 -13.43 -22.50
C ALA A 85 -2.61 -12.00 -22.53
N ASP A 86 -3.37 -11.05 -23.05
CA ASP A 86 -3.03 -9.63 -23.14
C ASP A 86 -4.31 -8.80 -23.25
N GLY A 87 -4.23 -7.53 -22.83
CA GLY A 87 -5.33 -6.58 -22.95
C GLY A 87 -6.27 -6.57 -21.75
N ASP A 88 -7.34 -5.77 -21.87
CA ASP A 88 -8.26 -5.42 -20.77
C ASP A 88 -8.95 -6.66 -20.16
N GLU A 89 -9.29 -7.68 -20.95
CA GLU A 89 -9.92 -8.90 -20.46
C GLU A 89 -9.00 -9.64 -19.49
N ALA A 90 -7.72 -9.68 -19.79
CA ALA A 90 -6.71 -10.32 -18.95
C ALA A 90 -6.35 -9.46 -17.73
N ASP A 91 -6.22 -8.12 -17.92
CA ASP A 91 -5.85 -7.22 -16.83
C ASP A 91 -6.94 -7.08 -15.76
N PHE A 92 -8.22 -7.00 -16.19
CA PHE A 92 -9.30 -6.55 -15.30
C PHE A 92 -10.44 -7.54 -15.11
N TYR A 93 -10.62 -8.51 -16.02
CA TYR A 93 -11.77 -9.43 -16.00
C TYR A 93 -11.39 -10.89 -15.77
N GLY A 94 -10.10 -11.15 -15.55
CA GLY A 94 -9.60 -12.44 -15.07
C GLY A 94 -9.29 -13.46 -16.15
N GLU A 95 -9.38 -13.11 -17.44
CA GLU A 95 -8.94 -14.01 -18.52
C GLU A 95 -7.51 -14.50 -18.24
N ASN A 96 -7.25 -15.79 -18.49
CA ASN A 96 -5.96 -16.44 -18.26
C ASN A 96 -5.54 -16.65 -16.79
N SER A 97 -6.35 -16.34 -15.80
CA SER A 97 -6.04 -16.68 -14.41
C SER A 97 -5.94 -18.19 -14.22
N ALA A 98 -5.05 -18.65 -13.34
CA ALA A 98 -4.96 -20.09 -13.06
C ALA A 98 -6.24 -20.59 -12.39
N ILE A 99 -6.74 -19.87 -11.41
CA ILE A 99 -7.99 -20.15 -10.70
C ILE A 99 -8.87 -18.90 -10.77
N PHE A 100 -10.08 -19.06 -11.30
CA PHE A 100 -11.03 -17.98 -11.54
C PHE A 100 -12.39 -18.28 -10.90
N ALA A 101 -12.88 -17.35 -10.07
CA ALA A 101 -14.23 -17.40 -9.52
C ALA A 101 -15.03 -16.18 -10.00
N THR A 102 -16.27 -16.40 -10.44
CA THR A 102 -17.15 -15.38 -11.02
C THR A 102 -18.63 -15.68 -10.80
N GLU A 103 -19.52 -14.76 -11.20
CA GLU A 103 -20.98 -14.91 -11.21
C GLU A 103 -21.57 -15.32 -9.85
N LYS A 104 -21.04 -14.76 -8.75
CA LYS A 104 -21.43 -15.10 -7.38
C LYS A 104 -20.99 -16.49 -6.93
N GLY A 105 -20.04 -17.10 -7.63
CA GLY A 105 -19.42 -18.36 -7.20
C GLY A 105 -18.74 -18.22 -5.85
N ILE A 106 -18.74 -19.30 -5.07
CA ILE A 106 -18.03 -19.39 -3.80
C ILE A 106 -16.98 -20.49 -3.94
N LEU A 107 -15.72 -20.10 -3.84
CA LEU A 107 -14.58 -21.00 -3.96
C LEU A 107 -13.83 -21.07 -2.64
N THR A 108 -13.53 -22.29 -2.19
CA THR A 108 -12.66 -22.54 -1.04
C THR A 108 -11.46 -23.39 -1.47
N ILE A 109 -10.24 -22.92 -1.14
CA ILE A 109 -8.97 -23.58 -1.45
C ILE A 109 -8.17 -23.74 -0.17
N THR A 110 -7.65 -24.93 0.10
CA THR A 110 -6.80 -25.19 1.27
C THR A 110 -5.63 -26.10 0.93
N ASP A 111 -4.52 -25.98 1.68
CA ASP A 111 -3.36 -26.88 1.60
C ASP A 111 -2.84 -27.09 0.16
N SER A 112 -2.76 -26.02 -0.65
CA SER A 112 -2.57 -26.12 -2.09
C SER A 112 -1.31 -25.37 -2.58
N LEU A 113 -0.75 -25.83 -3.70
CA LEU A 113 0.36 -25.20 -4.40
C LEU A 113 -0.12 -24.67 -5.75
N ILE A 114 0.02 -23.35 -5.99
CA ILE A 114 -0.41 -22.70 -7.22
C ILE A 114 0.81 -22.04 -7.87
N GLU A 115 1.12 -22.46 -9.10
CA GLU A 115 2.29 -21.97 -9.85
C GLU A 115 1.87 -21.41 -11.20
N THR A 116 2.26 -20.18 -11.53
CA THR A 116 2.00 -19.59 -12.84
C THR A 116 3.27 -19.05 -13.48
N ASN A 117 3.37 -19.17 -14.80
CA ASN A 117 4.49 -18.64 -15.58
C ASN A 117 4.03 -18.00 -16.91
N GLY A 118 2.74 -17.88 -17.15
CA GLY A 118 2.19 -17.16 -18.31
C GLY A 118 2.11 -15.66 -18.05
N GLN A 119 2.10 -14.85 -19.12
CA GLN A 119 1.77 -13.43 -19.04
C GLN A 119 0.27 -13.28 -18.72
N HIS A 120 -0.10 -12.35 -17.83
CA HIS A 120 -1.44 -12.15 -17.27
C HIS A 120 -2.04 -13.43 -16.62
N ALA A 121 -1.20 -14.39 -16.22
CA ALA A 121 -1.63 -15.59 -15.52
C ALA A 121 -1.66 -15.35 -14.01
N ASN A 122 -2.63 -14.55 -13.54
CA ASN A 122 -2.87 -14.34 -12.10
C ASN A 122 -3.15 -15.69 -11.43
N ALA A 123 -2.64 -15.90 -10.20
CA ALA A 123 -2.80 -17.20 -9.56
C ALA A 123 -4.25 -17.46 -9.12
N VAL A 124 -4.86 -16.53 -8.38
CA VAL A 124 -6.24 -16.67 -7.89
C VAL A 124 -6.99 -15.36 -8.11
N PHE A 125 -8.12 -15.44 -8.78
CA PHE A 125 -8.90 -14.28 -9.19
C PHE A 125 -10.36 -14.38 -8.73
N SER A 126 -10.87 -13.34 -8.05
CA SER A 126 -12.27 -13.17 -7.66
C SER A 126 -12.89 -12.00 -8.44
N TYR A 127 -13.82 -12.29 -9.34
CA TYR A 127 -14.47 -11.29 -10.18
C TYR A 127 -15.95 -11.16 -9.91
N GLY A 128 -16.40 -9.92 -9.74
CA GLY A 128 -17.81 -9.56 -9.72
C GLY A 128 -18.46 -9.58 -8.34
N GLU A 129 -19.46 -8.69 -8.16
CA GLU A 129 -20.19 -8.55 -6.91
C GLU A 129 -20.87 -9.86 -6.47
N GLY A 130 -20.70 -10.22 -5.22
CA GLY A 130 -21.22 -11.46 -4.62
C GLY A 130 -20.34 -12.69 -4.82
N THR A 131 -19.29 -12.63 -5.65
CA THR A 131 -18.28 -13.70 -5.77
C THR A 131 -17.36 -13.68 -4.56
N THR A 132 -17.04 -14.86 -4.03
CA THR A 132 -16.18 -14.99 -2.86
C THR A 132 -15.15 -16.11 -3.05
N VAL A 133 -13.89 -15.79 -2.82
CA VAL A 133 -12.81 -16.76 -2.72
C VAL A 133 -12.29 -16.80 -1.28
N ASN A 134 -12.18 -18.00 -0.72
CA ASN A 134 -11.52 -18.26 0.55
C ASN A 134 -10.31 -19.17 0.25
N ILE A 135 -9.12 -18.74 0.67
CA ILE A 135 -7.90 -19.52 0.47
C ILE A 135 -7.07 -19.55 1.74
N SER A 136 -6.60 -20.71 2.16
CA SER A 136 -5.75 -20.85 3.34
C SER A 136 -4.67 -21.91 3.18
N ASP A 137 -3.65 -21.83 4.05
CA ASP A 137 -2.60 -22.83 4.22
C ASP A 137 -1.94 -23.22 2.87
N SER A 138 -1.68 -22.24 2.00
CA SER A 138 -1.31 -22.49 0.62
C SER A 138 -0.07 -21.68 0.20
N VAL A 139 0.62 -22.17 -0.84
CA VAL A 139 1.78 -21.50 -1.44
C VAL A 139 1.45 -21.10 -2.87
N ILE A 140 1.76 -19.85 -3.21
CA ILE A 140 1.54 -19.26 -4.54
C ILE A 140 2.87 -18.75 -5.08
N GLU A 141 3.22 -19.13 -6.31
CA GLU A 141 4.36 -18.58 -7.03
C GLU A 141 3.97 -18.12 -8.44
N THR A 142 4.24 -16.86 -8.76
CA THR A 142 4.00 -16.32 -10.09
C THR A 142 5.29 -15.77 -10.69
N GLN A 143 5.51 -16.01 -11.99
CA GLN A 143 6.73 -15.60 -12.70
C GLN A 143 6.45 -14.71 -13.91
N GLY A 144 5.26 -14.78 -14.50
CA GLY A 144 4.88 -14.00 -15.66
C GLY A 144 4.69 -12.51 -15.33
N ASN A 145 4.84 -11.66 -16.34
CA ASN A 145 4.48 -10.25 -16.20
C ASN A 145 2.96 -10.09 -16.08
N CYS A 146 2.51 -9.06 -15.37
CA CYS A 146 1.10 -8.79 -15.08
C CYS A 146 0.39 -9.99 -14.43
N SER A 147 1.11 -10.79 -13.64
CA SER A 147 0.64 -12.05 -13.06
C SER A 147 0.76 -11.99 -11.54
N GLY A 148 -0.26 -11.47 -10.90
CA GLY A 148 -0.31 -11.32 -9.44
C GLY A 148 -0.64 -12.62 -8.71
N GLY A 149 -0.50 -12.58 -7.38
CA GLY A 149 -0.90 -13.68 -6.50
C GLY A 149 -2.41 -13.74 -6.31
N LEU A 150 -2.95 -12.85 -5.48
CA LEU A 150 -4.39 -12.67 -5.25
C LEU A 150 -4.89 -11.47 -6.04
N MET A 151 -5.94 -11.64 -6.79
CA MET A 151 -6.55 -10.58 -7.59
C MET A 151 -8.06 -10.49 -7.34
N THR A 152 -8.56 -9.25 -7.18
CA THR A 152 -9.99 -8.98 -6.96
C THR A 152 -10.43 -7.78 -7.78
N THR A 153 -11.48 -7.92 -8.59
CA THR A 153 -12.05 -6.84 -9.39
C THR A 153 -13.58 -6.92 -9.44
N GLY A 154 -14.23 -5.85 -9.92
CA GLY A 154 -15.66 -5.82 -10.13
C GLY A 154 -16.52 -6.03 -8.88
N GLY A 155 -16.00 -5.73 -7.70
CA GLY A 155 -16.71 -5.92 -6.42
C GLY A 155 -16.59 -7.33 -5.83
N GLY A 156 -15.67 -8.17 -6.31
CA GLY A 156 -15.40 -9.49 -5.75
C GLY A 156 -14.87 -9.45 -4.31
N LYS A 157 -14.84 -10.59 -3.66
CA LYS A 157 -14.33 -10.75 -2.30
C LYS A 157 -13.26 -11.83 -2.22
N MET A 158 -12.15 -11.51 -1.54
CA MET A 158 -11.06 -12.45 -1.25
C MET A 158 -10.81 -12.50 0.26
N ASN A 159 -10.79 -13.70 0.85
CA ASN A 159 -10.34 -13.93 2.21
C ASN A 159 -9.17 -14.92 2.15
N ALA A 160 -8.04 -14.52 2.73
CA ALA A 160 -6.81 -15.31 2.68
C ALA A 160 -6.20 -15.44 4.08
N GLU A 161 -5.72 -16.61 4.42
CA GLU A 161 -5.10 -16.89 5.73
C GLU A 161 -3.91 -17.83 5.57
N ASN A 162 -2.79 -17.50 6.23
CA ASN A 162 -1.58 -18.33 6.28
C ASN A 162 -1.07 -18.73 4.87
N LEU A 163 -0.79 -17.72 4.04
CA LEU A 163 -0.25 -17.93 2.70
C LEU A 163 1.24 -17.57 2.61
N THR A 164 1.95 -18.25 1.73
CA THR A 164 3.21 -17.74 1.18
C THR A 164 2.99 -17.39 -0.28
N ILE A 165 3.23 -16.13 -0.65
CA ILE A 165 3.09 -15.66 -2.03
C ILE A 165 4.42 -15.05 -2.49
N ASN A 166 4.98 -15.59 -3.57
CA ASN A 166 6.15 -15.04 -4.24
C ASN A 166 5.81 -14.64 -5.67
N THR A 167 6.00 -13.37 -6.03
CA THR A 167 5.85 -12.90 -7.41
C THR A 167 7.18 -12.36 -7.94
N SER A 168 7.52 -12.69 -9.18
CA SER A 168 8.79 -12.25 -9.78
C SER A 168 8.62 -11.52 -11.12
N GLY A 169 7.43 -11.52 -11.70
CA GLY A 169 7.11 -10.77 -12.91
C GLY A 169 7.02 -9.26 -12.66
N ASN A 170 7.16 -8.46 -13.71
CA ASN A 170 6.89 -7.03 -13.65
C ASN A 170 5.37 -6.78 -13.59
N SER A 171 4.94 -5.71 -12.92
CA SER A 171 3.53 -5.36 -12.72
C SER A 171 2.72 -6.50 -12.08
N SER A 172 3.34 -7.25 -11.15
CA SER A 172 2.82 -8.49 -10.57
C SER A 172 2.78 -8.39 -9.04
N ALA A 173 1.81 -7.66 -8.51
CA ALA A 173 1.61 -7.52 -7.06
C ALA A 173 1.21 -8.86 -6.41
N ALA A 174 1.60 -9.09 -5.16
CA ALA A 174 1.20 -10.28 -4.43
C ALA A 174 -0.29 -10.25 -4.05
N ILE A 175 -0.78 -9.08 -3.65
CA ILE A 175 -2.18 -8.81 -3.30
C ILE A 175 -2.61 -7.61 -4.13
N ARG A 176 -3.56 -7.81 -5.04
CA ARG A 176 -3.96 -6.79 -6.00
C ARG A 176 -5.48 -6.68 -6.10
N SER A 177 -5.93 -5.47 -6.31
CA SER A 177 -7.26 -5.17 -6.86
C SER A 177 -7.13 -4.22 -8.03
N ASP A 178 -8.15 -4.22 -8.88
CA ASP A 178 -8.24 -3.33 -10.03
C ASP A 178 -9.71 -2.97 -10.30
N ARG A 179 -10.04 -2.45 -11.46
CA ARG A 179 -11.34 -1.89 -11.89
C ARG A 179 -12.57 -2.44 -11.17
N GLY A 180 -13.33 -1.57 -10.52
CA GLY A 180 -14.53 -1.95 -9.77
C GLY A 180 -14.24 -2.43 -8.34
N GLY A 181 -12.96 -2.51 -7.95
CA GLY A 181 -12.55 -2.80 -6.58
C GLY A 181 -13.08 -4.11 -6.02
N GLY A 182 -13.36 -4.10 -4.72
CA GLY A 182 -13.88 -5.25 -3.96
C GLY A 182 -13.47 -5.17 -2.50
N THR A 183 -13.35 -6.33 -1.86
CA THR A 183 -12.86 -6.44 -0.49
C THR A 183 -11.85 -7.57 -0.40
N VAL A 184 -10.67 -7.27 0.14
CA VAL A 184 -9.60 -8.25 0.35
C VAL A 184 -9.21 -8.28 1.82
N ASN A 185 -9.35 -9.42 2.47
CA ASN A 185 -8.92 -9.63 3.84
C ASN A 185 -7.82 -10.70 3.86
N VAL A 186 -6.67 -10.34 4.36
CA VAL A 186 -5.50 -11.22 4.43
C VAL A 186 -5.00 -11.25 5.86
N SER A 187 -4.70 -12.44 6.36
CA SER A 187 -4.13 -12.61 7.69
C SER A 187 -3.08 -13.71 7.71
N GLU A 188 -2.06 -13.51 8.52
CA GLU A 188 -0.96 -14.46 8.70
C GLU A 188 -0.30 -14.85 7.36
N GLY A 189 0.95 -14.64 7.17
CA GLY A 189 1.61 -15.08 5.93
C GLY A 189 2.87 -14.31 5.57
N TYR A 190 3.45 -14.72 4.44
CA TYR A 190 4.65 -14.15 3.87
C TYR A 190 4.41 -13.76 2.41
N TYR A 191 4.60 -12.51 2.09
CA TYR A 191 4.31 -11.93 0.78
C TYR A 191 5.55 -11.24 0.23
N LYS A 192 6.09 -11.75 -0.88
CA LYS A 192 7.31 -11.20 -1.48
C LYS A 192 7.12 -10.90 -2.97
N THR A 193 7.60 -9.71 -3.36
CA THR A 193 7.66 -9.30 -4.76
C THR A 193 9.08 -8.90 -5.15
N THR A 194 9.49 -9.23 -6.39
CA THR A 194 10.83 -8.93 -6.90
C THR A 194 10.83 -8.24 -8.26
N GLY A 195 9.65 -8.04 -8.87
CA GLY A 195 9.51 -7.40 -10.17
C GLY A 195 9.42 -5.88 -10.11
N THR A 196 9.77 -5.20 -11.19
CA THR A 196 9.57 -3.76 -11.35
C THR A 196 8.09 -3.43 -11.39
N GLY A 197 7.66 -2.39 -10.66
CA GLY A 197 6.25 -1.99 -10.59
C GLY A 197 5.36 -3.05 -9.95
N SER A 198 5.93 -3.88 -9.08
CA SER A 198 5.25 -4.99 -8.42
C SER A 198 5.25 -4.74 -6.90
N PRO A 199 4.36 -3.89 -6.37
CA PRO A 199 4.21 -3.73 -4.94
C PRO A 199 3.71 -5.03 -4.31
N VAL A 200 3.88 -5.19 -3.00
CA VAL A 200 3.23 -6.32 -2.33
C VAL A 200 1.73 -6.14 -2.32
N VAL A 201 1.25 -4.94 -1.97
CA VAL A 201 -0.18 -4.57 -2.04
C VAL A 201 -0.38 -3.45 -3.05
N TYR A 202 -1.25 -3.68 -4.03
CA TYR A 202 -1.78 -2.64 -4.93
C TYR A 202 -3.29 -2.55 -4.77
N SER A 203 -3.76 -1.44 -4.21
CA SER A 203 -5.16 -1.29 -3.82
C SER A 203 -5.93 -0.30 -4.69
N THR A 204 -6.95 -0.81 -5.39
CA THR A 204 -8.11 -0.06 -5.87
C THR A 204 -9.40 -0.60 -5.22
N ALA A 205 -9.32 -1.12 -4.00
CA ALA A 205 -10.38 -1.73 -3.20
C ALA A 205 -10.23 -1.36 -1.72
N ASP A 206 -10.98 -2.04 -0.86
CA ASP A 206 -10.74 -2.07 0.58
C ASP A 206 -9.91 -3.30 0.92
N ILE A 207 -8.62 -3.11 1.20
CA ILE A 207 -7.68 -4.18 1.53
C ILE A 207 -7.27 -4.07 3.01
N THR A 208 -7.45 -5.17 3.75
CA THR A 208 -6.97 -5.32 5.13
C THR A 208 -5.96 -6.44 5.19
N VAL A 209 -4.77 -6.16 5.75
CA VAL A 209 -3.73 -7.16 6.04
C VAL A 209 -3.47 -7.17 7.54
N SER A 210 -3.24 -8.34 8.12
CA SER A 210 -3.00 -8.49 9.56
C SER A 210 -1.96 -9.58 9.85
N ASP A 211 -1.08 -9.33 10.83
CA ASP A 211 -0.13 -10.31 11.36
C ASP A 211 0.76 -10.97 10.27
N SER A 212 1.16 -10.19 9.26
CA SER A 212 1.83 -10.67 8.05
C SER A 212 3.21 -10.04 7.85
N TYR A 213 4.07 -10.72 7.09
CA TYR A 213 5.34 -10.20 6.62
C TYR A 213 5.27 -9.88 5.12
N MET A 214 5.63 -8.66 4.75
CA MET A 214 5.60 -8.15 3.37
C MET A 214 6.96 -7.61 2.95
N GLU A 215 7.50 -8.10 1.83
CA GLU A 215 8.80 -7.66 1.31
C GLU A 215 8.69 -7.33 -0.18
N SER A 216 9.06 -6.10 -0.58
CA SER A 216 9.31 -5.74 -1.97
C SER A 216 10.78 -5.41 -2.16
N THR A 217 11.45 -6.05 -3.14
CA THR A 217 12.88 -5.86 -3.39
C THR A 217 13.19 -5.00 -4.62
N ALA A 218 12.18 -4.48 -5.30
CA ALA A 218 12.36 -3.66 -6.51
C ALA A 218 11.29 -2.57 -6.68
N SER A 219 10.25 -2.53 -5.83
CA SER A 219 9.11 -1.62 -5.95
C SER A 219 8.70 -1.09 -4.58
N GLN A 220 7.62 -0.33 -4.53
CA GLN A 220 6.93 0.01 -3.29
C GLN A 220 6.48 -1.27 -2.57
N VAL A 221 6.30 -1.21 -1.26
CA VAL A 221 5.63 -2.31 -0.56
C VAL A 221 4.11 -2.13 -0.60
N ILE A 222 3.61 -0.90 -0.54
CA ILE A 222 2.19 -0.58 -0.62
C ILE A 222 1.93 0.51 -1.66
N VAL A 223 0.87 0.33 -2.45
CA VAL A 223 0.30 1.36 -3.34
C VAL A 223 -1.20 1.45 -3.09
N VAL A 224 -1.71 2.67 -2.90
CA VAL A 224 -3.14 2.97 -2.81
C VAL A 224 -3.52 3.94 -3.93
N GLU A 225 -4.47 3.55 -4.77
CA GLU A 225 -4.92 4.37 -5.88
C GLU A 225 -6.39 4.78 -5.73
N GLY A 226 -6.67 6.07 -5.96
CA GLY A 226 -8.04 6.62 -5.92
C GLY A 226 -8.67 6.59 -4.52
N LYS A 227 -9.99 6.54 -4.44
CA LYS A 227 -10.76 6.55 -3.18
C LYS A 227 -10.74 5.24 -2.38
N ASN A 228 -9.68 4.50 -2.46
CA ASN A 228 -9.56 3.15 -1.91
C ASN A 228 -8.74 3.13 -0.63
N SER A 229 -8.66 1.98 0.02
CA SER A 229 -8.05 1.87 1.33
C SER A 229 -7.07 0.71 1.46
N VAL A 230 -6.07 0.91 2.35
CA VAL A 230 -5.26 -0.16 2.92
C VAL A 230 -5.25 0.00 4.44
N THR A 231 -5.58 -1.07 5.14
CA THR A 231 -5.47 -1.16 6.60
C THR A 231 -4.50 -2.27 6.97
N LEU A 232 -3.49 -1.92 7.77
CA LEU A 232 -2.46 -2.83 8.28
C LEU A 232 -2.60 -2.98 9.79
N ASN A 233 -2.54 -4.22 10.28
CA ASN A 233 -2.61 -4.51 11.70
C ASN A 233 -1.48 -5.47 12.12
N ASN A 234 -0.49 -4.94 12.84
CA ASN A 234 0.64 -5.71 13.35
C ASN A 234 1.47 -6.39 12.26
N ASP A 235 1.61 -5.74 11.09
CA ASP A 235 2.34 -6.25 9.95
C ASP A 235 3.81 -5.78 9.96
N THR A 236 4.70 -6.60 9.40
CA THR A 236 6.11 -6.25 9.20
C THR A 236 6.38 -6.01 7.72
N LEU A 237 6.76 -4.80 7.35
CA LEU A 237 6.97 -4.37 5.98
C LEU A 237 8.44 -4.03 5.73
N THR A 238 8.98 -4.52 4.62
CA THR A 238 10.29 -4.12 4.09
C THR A 238 10.16 -3.68 2.64
N ALA A 239 10.56 -2.45 2.34
CA ALA A 239 10.60 -1.91 0.99
C ALA A 239 12.03 -1.61 0.56
N ASP A 240 12.39 -2.04 -0.65
CA ASP A 240 13.61 -1.66 -1.35
C ASP A 240 13.26 -1.24 -2.78
N ASN A 241 12.59 -0.08 -2.89
CA ASN A 241 12.13 0.46 -4.17
C ASN A 241 13.31 1.08 -4.91
N ASN A 242 13.96 0.32 -5.77
CA ASN A 242 15.20 0.71 -6.45
C ASN A 242 15.09 0.71 -7.98
N THR A 243 13.91 0.42 -8.52
CA THR A 243 13.67 0.36 -9.96
C THR A 243 12.42 1.18 -10.31
N LYS A 244 12.60 2.24 -11.12
CA LYS A 244 11.49 3.09 -11.54
C LYS A 244 10.56 2.35 -12.51
N ASN A 245 9.27 2.49 -12.28
CA ASN A 245 8.23 2.08 -13.22
C ASN A 245 7.79 3.30 -14.05
N GLY A 246 8.57 3.64 -15.08
CA GLY A 246 8.36 4.83 -15.91
C GLY A 246 8.97 6.10 -15.31
N ASP A 247 8.68 7.25 -15.95
CA ASP A 247 9.31 8.55 -15.67
C ASP A 247 8.40 9.51 -14.88
N LYS A 248 7.37 8.99 -14.21
CA LYS A 248 6.34 9.82 -13.57
C LYS A 248 6.69 10.30 -12.16
N SER A 249 7.66 9.69 -11.49
CA SER A 249 8.18 10.12 -10.22
C SER A 249 9.70 10.17 -10.25
N ASP A 250 10.28 11.22 -9.68
CA ASP A 250 11.73 11.36 -9.53
C ASP A 250 12.26 10.64 -8.29
N TYR A 251 11.38 10.25 -7.37
CA TYR A 251 11.71 9.68 -6.08
C TYR A 251 11.33 8.20 -5.99
N TYR A 252 12.06 7.45 -5.16
CA TYR A 252 11.67 6.14 -4.68
C TYR A 252 10.91 6.29 -3.36
N GLN A 253 10.03 5.36 -3.03
CA GLN A 253 9.21 5.39 -1.82
C GLN A 253 8.76 4.00 -1.38
N ALA A 254 8.52 3.83 -0.07
CA ALA A 254 7.95 2.59 0.46
C ALA A 254 6.44 2.51 0.22
N VAL A 255 5.71 3.58 0.53
CA VAL A 255 4.25 3.68 0.40
C VAL A 255 3.92 4.79 -0.56
N MET A 256 3.16 4.48 -1.60
CA MET A 256 2.68 5.44 -2.59
C MET A 256 1.16 5.55 -2.53
N ILE A 257 0.64 6.78 -2.45
CA ILE A 257 -0.79 7.06 -2.46
C ILE A 257 -1.06 8.09 -3.55
N TYR A 258 -1.87 7.71 -4.55
CA TYR A 258 -1.99 8.55 -5.74
C TYR A 258 -3.29 8.33 -6.51
N GLN A 259 -3.53 9.16 -7.51
CA GLN A 259 -4.57 8.98 -8.52
C GLN A 259 -3.93 9.00 -9.91
N SER A 260 -4.01 7.90 -10.65
CA SER A 260 -3.35 7.77 -11.95
C SER A 260 -4.04 8.50 -13.08
N MET A 261 -5.36 8.71 -13.00
CA MET A 261 -6.23 9.20 -14.08
C MET A 261 -6.40 8.20 -15.24
N SER A 262 -6.04 6.94 -15.05
CA SER A 262 -6.28 5.86 -16.04
C SER A 262 -7.77 5.48 -16.15
N GLY A 263 -8.54 5.75 -15.10
CA GLY A 263 -9.93 5.31 -14.95
C GLY A 263 -10.07 3.97 -14.23
N ASP A 264 -8.97 3.37 -13.78
CA ASP A 264 -8.98 2.08 -13.08
C ASP A 264 -9.47 2.21 -11.65
N ALA A 265 -9.24 3.37 -11.03
CA ALA A 265 -9.77 3.70 -9.71
C ALA A 265 -10.64 4.96 -9.74
N ALA A 266 -11.76 4.96 -9.03
CA ALA A 266 -12.60 6.14 -8.88
C ALA A 266 -11.89 7.22 -8.05
N GLU A 267 -12.06 8.49 -8.45
CA GLU A 267 -11.52 9.64 -7.71
C GLU A 267 -12.22 9.80 -6.36
N GLY A 268 -11.47 10.30 -5.37
CA GLY A 268 -11.97 10.59 -4.03
C GLY A 268 -10.86 10.56 -3.00
N THR A 269 -11.23 10.58 -1.72
CA THR A 269 -10.27 10.51 -0.62
C THR A 269 -9.86 9.06 -0.38
N SER A 270 -8.57 8.80 -0.48
CA SER A 270 -7.97 7.52 -0.12
C SER A 270 -7.72 7.41 1.39
N SER A 271 -7.39 6.21 1.85
CA SER A 271 -7.05 6.00 3.26
C SER A 271 -5.93 4.96 3.40
N PHE A 272 -4.97 5.29 4.25
CA PHE A 272 -3.94 4.36 4.71
C PHE A 272 -3.93 4.33 6.23
N THR A 273 -4.12 3.17 6.82
CA THR A 273 -4.12 2.99 8.27
C THR A 273 -3.11 1.90 8.66
N ALA A 274 -2.23 2.19 9.62
CA ALA A 274 -1.33 1.19 10.18
C ALA A 274 -1.37 1.22 11.72
N ASN A 275 -1.61 0.05 12.31
CA ASN A 275 -1.75 -0.17 13.75
C ASN A 275 -0.73 -1.21 14.23
N GLY A 276 0.30 -0.80 14.98
CA GLY A 276 1.39 -1.67 15.38
C GLY A 276 2.23 -2.17 14.21
N GLY A 277 3.09 -3.15 14.47
CA GLY A 277 4.01 -3.68 13.45
C GLY A 277 5.15 -2.74 13.09
N SER A 278 5.75 -2.92 11.90
CA SER A 278 6.90 -2.13 11.48
C SER A 278 6.94 -1.87 9.98
N ILE A 279 7.55 -0.74 9.58
CA ILE A 279 7.85 -0.37 8.20
C ILE A 279 9.34 -0.03 8.12
N THR A 280 10.11 -0.83 7.39
CA THR A 280 11.51 -0.55 7.07
C THR A 280 11.62 -0.19 5.59
N ASN A 281 12.10 1.02 5.30
CA ASN A 281 12.41 1.47 3.95
C ASN A 281 13.93 1.51 3.75
N LYS A 282 14.41 0.93 2.66
CA LYS A 282 15.83 0.90 2.32
C LYS A 282 16.25 1.96 1.33
N ASN A 283 15.30 2.52 0.57
CA ASN A 283 15.62 3.47 -0.48
C ASN A 283 14.47 4.45 -0.73
N GLY A 284 14.78 5.76 -0.69
CA GLY A 284 13.84 6.86 -0.93
C GLY A 284 12.98 7.24 0.29
N ASP A 285 11.78 7.73 0.04
CA ASP A 285 10.87 8.27 1.04
C ASP A 285 10.01 7.17 1.71
N ILE A 286 9.49 7.42 2.91
CA ILE A 286 8.51 6.50 3.51
C ILE A 286 7.17 6.65 2.78
N PHE A 287 6.60 7.87 2.76
CA PHE A 287 5.32 8.16 2.12
C PHE A 287 5.50 9.15 0.97
N PHE A 288 4.88 8.81 -0.17
CA PHE A 288 4.73 9.73 -1.29
C PHE A 288 3.25 9.87 -1.66
N VAL A 289 2.76 11.12 -1.67
CA VAL A 289 1.35 11.43 -1.99
C VAL A 289 1.29 12.39 -3.17
N ASN A 290 0.58 11.99 -4.22
CA ASN A 290 0.46 12.76 -5.46
C ASN A 290 -0.95 12.68 -6.06
N ASN A 291 -1.45 13.81 -6.55
CA ASN A 291 -2.72 13.92 -7.30
C ASN A 291 -3.94 13.33 -6.58
N THR A 292 -3.96 13.30 -5.26
CA THR A 292 -5.07 12.73 -4.46
C THR A 292 -5.22 13.42 -3.12
N ALA A 293 -6.40 13.27 -2.52
CA ALA A 293 -6.62 13.53 -1.11
C ALA A 293 -6.52 12.22 -0.32
N THR A 294 -5.92 12.24 0.87
CA THR A 294 -5.72 11.02 1.67
C THR A 294 -5.77 11.28 3.16
N GLU A 295 -6.32 10.29 3.88
CA GLU A 295 -6.23 10.15 5.34
C GLU A 295 -5.15 9.13 5.66
N ILE A 296 -4.07 9.53 6.35
CA ILE A 296 -3.04 8.63 6.86
C ILE A 296 -3.17 8.53 8.37
N SER A 297 -3.36 7.33 8.91
CA SER A 297 -3.47 7.07 10.34
C SER A 297 -2.39 6.10 10.80
N LEU A 298 -1.55 6.55 11.74
CA LEU A 298 -0.45 5.74 12.29
C LEU A 298 -0.60 5.61 13.80
N SER A 299 -0.54 4.39 14.31
CA SER A 299 -0.65 4.10 15.74
C SER A 299 0.34 3.03 16.19
N GLY A 300 1.40 3.44 16.90
CA GLY A 300 2.37 2.51 17.50
C GLY A 300 3.15 1.66 16.48
N VAL A 301 3.38 2.19 15.29
CA VAL A 301 4.14 1.54 14.22
C VAL A 301 5.62 1.87 14.36
N GLU A 302 6.51 0.90 14.32
CA GLU A 302 7.95 1.13 14.25
C GLU A 302 8.34 1.47 12.81
N ILE A 303 8.73 2.74 12.55
CA ILE A 303 9.08 3.19 11.20
C ILE A 303 10.55 3.55 11.14
N SER A 304 11.27 2.92 10.23
CA SER A 304 12.70 3.15 9.96
C SER A 304 12.93 3.47 8.49
N ASN A 305 13.60 4.59 8.21
CA ASN A 305 14.14 4.87 6.89
C ASN A 305 15.66 4.69 6.92
N GLU A 306 16.17 3.75 6.15
CA GLU A 306 17.61 3.47 6.03
C GLU A 306 18.28 4.39 5.00
N ASP A 307 17.50 5.06 4.13
CA ASP A 307 18.00 6.06 3.19
C ASP A 307 18.17 7.41 3.91
N ALA A 308 19.41 7.87 4.01
CA ALA A 308 19.74 9.13 4.68
C ALA A 308 19.23 10.37 3.95
N ASP A 309 18.97 10.28 2.65
CA ASP A 309 18.45 11.36 1.81
C ASP A 309 16.92 11.29 1.67
N GLY A 310 16.30 10.20 2.10
CA GLY A 310 14.87 9.99 2.08
C GLY A 310 14.14 10.76 3.19
N VAL A 311 12.93 11.23 2.89
CA VAL A 311 12.07 11.94 3.84
C VAL A 311 10.96 11.04 4.38
N PHE A 312 10.35 11.46 5.49
CA PHE A 312 9.22 10.74 6.06
C PHE A 312 7.96 10.86 5.20
N LEU A 313 7.65 12.07 4.73
CA LEU A 313 6.52 12.35 3.86
C LEU A 313 6.91 13.34 2.77
N ARG A 314 6.56 13.03 1.55
CA ARG A 314 6.56 13.94 0.42
C ARG A 314 5.15 14.05 -0.15
N ALA A 315 4.54 15.23 -0.08
CA ALA A 315 3.32 15.59 -0.77
C ALA A 315 3.69 16.57 -1.90
N GLU A 316 3.68 16.08 -3.14
CA GLU A 316 4.25 16.83 -4.25
C GLU A 316 3.58 16.46 -5.58
N ALA A 317 3.54 17.43 -6.51
CA ALA A 317 3.17 17.19 -7.88
C ALA A 317 4.19 16.26 -8.57
N ALA A 318 3.69 15.35 -9.38
CA ALA A 318 4.51 14.44 -10.19
C ALA A 318 3.85 14.21 -11.56
N GLY A 319 4.25 13.18 -12.29
CA GLY A 319 3.75 12.92 -13.64
C GLY A 319 2.33 12.38 -13.75
N TRP A 320 1.59 12.27 -12.64
CA TRP A 320 0.16 11.92 -12.65
C TRP A 320 -0.70 13.15 -12.43
N GLY A 321 -1.88 13.17 -13.04
CA GLY A 321 -2.83 14.27 -12.96
C GLY A 321 -2.49 15.44 -13.88
N ASN A 322 -3.17 16.57 -13.68
CA ASN A 322 -3.00 17.78 -14.47
C ASN A 322 -1.99 18.71 -13.80
N GLU A 323 -0.98 19.15 -14.52
CA GLU A 323 0.03 20.09 -14.04
C GLU A 323 -0.62 21.33 -13.37
N GLY A 324 -0.12 21.69 -12.18
CA GLY A 324 -0.62 22.81 -11.38
C GLY A 324 -1.84 22.51 -10.52
N SER A 325 -2.39 21.27 -10.57
CA SER A 325 -3.50 20.83 -9.69
C SER A 325 -3.33 19.40 -9.16
N ASN A 326 -2.18 18.80 -9.41
CA ASN A 326 -1.87 17.40 -9.11
C ASN A 326 -1.00 17.24 -7.83
N GLY A 327 -1.06 18.17 -6.91
CA GLY A 327 -0.43 18.05 -5.60
C GLY A 327 -1.08 16.98 -4.72
N GLY A 328 -0.36 16.56 -3.67
CA GLY A 328 -0.89 15.68 -2.64
C GLY A 328 -1.62 16.47 -1.56
N LYS A 329 -2.80 16.01 -1.10
CA LYS A 329 -3.55 16.62 0.00
C LYS A 329 -3.70 15.62 1.14
N VAL A 330 -3.07 15.88 2.26
CA VAL A 330 -2.87 14.88 3.32
C VAL A 330 -3.46 15.36 4.64
N ASN A 331 -4.32 14.54 5.25
CA ASN A 331 -4.57 14.54 6.68
C ASN A 331 -3.77 13.39 7.31
N MET A 332 -2.75 13.71 8.13
CA MET A 332 -1.96 12.69 8.82
C MET A 332 -2.22 12.76 10.32
N THR A 333 -2.71 11.66 10.87
CA THR A 333 -2.90 11.49 12.32
C THR A 333 -1.89 10.50 12.87
N ALA A 334 -1.10 10.94 13.84
CA ALA A 334 -0.19 10.11 14.62
C ALA A 334 -0.73 9.97 16.05
N SER A 335 -0.97 8.75 16.50
CA SER A 335 -1.52 8.46 17.83
C SER A 335 -0.60 7.51 18.60
N GLY A 336 0.08 8.00 19.65
CA GLY A 336 1.10 7.21 20.36
C GLY A 336 2.24 6.79 19.42
N GLN A 337 2.56 7.63 18.44
CA GLN A 337 3.44 7.31 17.32
C GLN A 337 4.74 8.10 17.40
N VAL A 338 5.87 7.44 17.11
CA VAL A 338 7.16 8.09 16.87
C VAL A 338 7.35 8.29 15.37
N ILE A 339 7.63 9.53 14.97
CA ILE A 339 7.94 9.92 13.59
C ILE A 339 9.35 10.51 13.56
N ASN A 340 10.21 9.97 12.71
CA ASN A 340 11.55 10.48 12.46
C ASN A 340 11.75 10.73 10.96
N GLY A 341 12.22 11.94 10.61
CA GLY A 341 12.49 12.37 9.24
C GLY A 341 11.66 13.59 8.84
N ASP A 342 12.12 14.27 7.82
CA ASP A 342 11.54 15.53 7.35
C ASP A 342 10.23 15.31 6.57
N MET A 343 9.41 16.35 6.47
CA MET A 343 8.21 16.38 5.64
C MET A 343 8.32 17.51 4.62
N LEU A 344 8.07 17.18 3.36
CA LEU A 344 8.13 18.14 2.25
C LEU A 344 6.76 18.25 1.58
N VAL A 345 6.31 19.49 1.42
CA VAL A 345 4.99 19.83 0.86
C VAL A 345 5.18 20.95 -0.14
N ASP A 346 4.98 20.66 -1.44
CA ASP A 346 5.15 21.65 -2.48
C ASP A 346 4.03 22.71 -2.49
N ASP A 347 4.16 23.74 -3.32
CA ASP A 347 3.31 24.94 -3.34
C ASP A 347 1.86 24.70 -3.80
N ILE A 348 1.53 23.50 -4.27
CA ILE A 348 0.16 23.10 -4.65
C ILE A 348 -0.39 21.95 -3.80
N SER A 349 0.37 21.53 -2.79
CA SER A 349 0.02 20.44 -1.89
C SER A 349 -0.38 20.94 -0.50
N VAL A 350 -1.04 20.06 0.25
CA VAL A 350 -1.56 20.35 1.59
C VAL A 350 -1.15 19.25 2.57
N LEU A 351 -0.76 19.65 3.79
CA LEU A 351 -0.58 18.74 4.91
C LEU A 351 -1.28 19.29 6.16
N ASN A 352 -2.19 18.50 6.73
CA ASN A 352 -2.64 18.69 8.11
C ASN A 352 -2.02 17.56 8.95
N LEU A 353 -1.14 17.91 9.88
CA LEU A 353 -0.47 16.96 10.77
C LEU A 353 -1.04 17.05 12.18
N TYR A 354 -1.60 15.96 12.68
CA TYR A 354 -2.16 15.83 14.01
C TYR A 354 -1.32 14.88 14.86
N LEU A 355 -0.64 15.43 15.88
CA LEU A 355 0.14 14.65 16.85
C LEU A 355 -0.67 14.50 18.13
N LYS A 356 -1.08 13.25 18.46
CA LYS A 356 -1.98 12.92 19.57
C LYS A 356 -1.43 11.82 20.45
N ALA A 357 -1.97 11.70 21.67
CA ALA A 357 -1.69 10.58 22.57
C ALA A 357 -0.19 10.34 22.83
N ASN A 358 0.56 11.40 23.17
CA ASN A 358 2.01 11.40 23.43
C ASN A 358 2.85 11.01 22.21
N SER A 359 2.44 11.34 21.01
CA SER A 359 3.25 11.16 19.82
C SER A 359 4.49 12.07 19.82
N ALA A 360 5.55 11.61 19.20
CA ALA A 360 6.80 12.36 19.07
C ALA A 360 7.19 12.48 17.60
N PHE A 361 7.33 13.72 17.12
CA PHE A 361 7.88 14.02 15.80
C PHE A 361 9.27 14.62 15.94
N THR A 362 10.26 14.05 15.28
CA THR A 362 11.63 14.57 15.14
C THR A 362 11.92 14.75 13.66
N GLY A 363 11.97 16.00 13.21
CA GLY A 363 12.14 16.33 11.80
C GLY A 363 11.84 17.80 11.53
N ALA A 364 12.10 18.22 10.31
CA ALA A 364 11.77 19.56 9.82
C ALA A 364 10.61 19.49 8.81
N ILE A 365 9.90 20.59 8.66
CA ILE A 365 8.86 20.75 7.64
C ILE A 365 9.28 21.85 6.68
N ASN A 366 9.29 21.52 5.37
CA ASN A 366 9.65 22.44 4.29
C ASN A 366 11.01 23.14 4.45
N SER A 367 11.99 22.47 5.07
CA SER A 367 13.33 22.99 5.28
C SER A 367 14.10 23.31 3.98
N ASN A 368 13.66 22.77 2.86
CA ASN A 368 14.20 23.00 1.52
C ASN A 368 13.67 24.29 0.86
N GLY A 369 12.77 25.03 1.52
CA GLY A 369 12.16 26.25 1.01
C GLY A 369 10.89 26.07 0.19
N GLN A 370 10.31 24.87 0.18
CA GLN A 370 8.95 24.64 -0.33
C GLN A 370 7.93 25.44 0.50
N SER A 371 6.76 25.72 -0.09
CA SER A 371 5.79 26.67 0.49
C SER A 371 4.35 26.13 0.45
N GLY A 372 4.18 24.81 0.55
CA GLY A 372 2.86 24.20 0.62
C GLY A 372 2.07 24.63 1.86
N ASP A 373 0.77 24.45 1.80
CA ASP A 373 -0.13 24.73 2.90
C ASP A 373 0.01 23.66 4.00
N VAL A 374 0.59 24.05 5.15
CA VAL A 374 0.84 23.13 6.26
C VAL A 374 0.18 23.63 7.54
N TYR A 375 -0.68 22.79 8.12
CA TYR A 375 -1.21 22.98 9.47
C TYR A 375 -0.69 21.88 10.38
N VAL A 376 -0.22 22.26 11.59
CA VAL A 376 0.25 21.31 12.60
C VAL A 376 -0.53 21.50 13.88
N GLU A 377 -1.08 20.42 14.44
CA GLU A 377 -1.75 20.38 15.72
C GLU A 377 -1.07 19.39 16.66
N ILE A 378 -0.66 19.86 17.85
CA ILE A 378 0.08 19.08 18.83
C ILE A 378 -0.73 19.04 20.12
N GLU A 379 -1.26 17.85 20.44
CA GLU A 379 -2.16 17.61 21.56
C GLU A 379 -1.69 16.49 22.49
N ASP A 380 -2.33 16.37 23.63
CA ASP A 380 -2.24 15.22 24.54
C ASP A 380 -0.80 14.83 24.94
N GLY A 381 0.03 15.83 25.27
CA GLY A 381 1.41 15.59 25.68
C GLY A 381 2.37 15.26 24.56
N SER A 382 1.94 15.39 23.31
CA SER A 382 2.77 15.15 22.13
C SER A 382 3.86 16.22 21.95
N THR A 383 4.91 15.90 21.22
CA THR A 383 6.09 16.77 21.06
C THR A 383 6.55 16.81 19.60
N TRP A 384 7.12 17.96 19.23
CA TRP A 384 7.86 18.15 17.98
C TRP A 384 9.25 18.68 18.25
N THR A 385 10.30 17.96 17.86
CA THR A 385 11.71 18.38 17.93
C THR A 385 12.20 18.72 16.54
N LEU A 386 12.68 19.94 16.31
CA LEU A 386 13.16 20.40 15.02
C LEU A 386 14.56 19.84 14.72
N THR A 387 14.80 19.49 13.45
CA THR A 387 16.12 19.11 12.91
C THR A 387 16.71 20.15 11.96
N ALA A 388 15.87 21.07 11.47
CA ALA A 388 16.26 22.25 10.69
C ALA A 388 15.21 23.35 10.84
N ASP A 389 15.47 24.55 10.28
CA ASP A 389 14.47 25.60 10.19
C ASP A 389 13.22 25.09 9.46
N SER A 390 12.04 25.35 10.02
CA SER A 390 10.78 24.80 9.56
C SER A 390 9.75 25.87 9.27
N TYR A 391 8.88 25.61 8.28
CA TYR A 391 7.90 26.58 7.78
C TYR A 391 6.52 25.92 7.70
N VAL A 392 5.53 26.52 8.41
CA VAL A 392 4.14 26.06 8.42
C VAL A 392 3.18 27.25 8.27
N SER A 393 1.99 27.01 7.76
CA SER A 393 0.94 28.03 7.55
C SER A 393 0.10 28.27 8.81
N GLY A 394 -0.11 27.21 9.62
CA GLY A 394 -0.87 27.25 10.86
C GLY A 394 -0.30 26.29 11.91
N LEU A 395 -0.52 26.65 13.20
CA LEU A 395 0.00 25.86 14.32
C LEU A 395 -0.94 25.95 15.51
N THR A 396 -1.31 24.82 16.07
CA THR A 396 -1.95 24.72 17.39
C THR A 396 -1.11 23.85 18.31
N VAL A 397 -0.75 24.38 19.49
CA VAL A 397 -0.04 23.66 20.54
C VAL A 397 -0.87 23.72 21.80
N SER A 398 -1.43 22.58 22.21
CA SER A 398 -2.26 22.45 23.40
C SER A 398 -1.43 22.52 24.70
N GLU A 399 -2.07 22.82 25.81
CA GLU A 399 -1.44 22.79 27.13
C GLU A 399 -0.90 21.38 27.44
N GLY A 400 0.35 21.28 27.90
CA GLY A 400 1.01 20.00 28.16
C GLY A 400 1.76 19.41 26.98
N SER A 401 1.58 19.94 25.78
CA SER A 401 2.36 19.62 24.59
C SER A 401 3.52 20.59 24.39
N ALA A 402 4.54 20.22 23.59
CA ALA A 402 5.74 21.04 23.47
C ALA A 402 6.37 20.99 22.06
N ILE A 403 7.03 22.09 21.69
CA ILE A 403 7.96 22.14 20.56
C ILE A 403 9.36 22.43 21.13
N ASP A 404 10.31 21.53 20.84
CA ASP A 404 11.73 21.76 21.05
C ASP A 404 12.34 22.30 19.76
N LEU A 405 12.68 23.59 19.78
CA LEU A 405 13.32 24.24 18.63
C LEU A 405 14.73 23.72 18.36
N ASN A 406 15.39 23.11 19.35
CA ASN A 406 16.72 22.47 19.21
C ASN A 406 17.78 23.36 18.52
N GLY A 407 17.67 24.69 18.72
CA GLY A 407 18.56 25.68 18.12
C GLY A 407 18.18 26.17 16.72
N TYR A 408 17.11 25.65 16.14
CA TYR A 408 16.55 26.06 14.86
C TYR A 408 15.37 27.03 15.04
N LYS A 409 14.78 27.46 13.94
CA LYS A 409 13.65 28.38 13.93
C LYS A 409 12.42 27.69 13.31
N LEU A 410 11.27 27.96 13.92
CA LEU A 410 9.97 27.64 13.35
C LEU A 410 9.28 28.94 12.92
N TYR A 411 8.84 28.98 11.68
CA TYR A 411 8.06 30.10 11.15
C TYR A 411 6.61 29.63 10.92
N VAL A 412 5.67 30.37 11.50
CA VAL A 412 4.23 30.16 11.36
C VAL A 412 3.64 31.36 10.64
N ASP A 413 3.07 31.17 9.45
CA ASP A 413 2.58 32.26 8.59
C ASP A 413 3.63 33.40 8.46
N GLY A 414 4.89 33.01 8.22
CA GLY A 414 6.02 33.93 8.09
C GLY A 414 6.49 34.62 9.37
N LYS A 415 5.94 34.30 10.54
CA LYS A 415 6.31 34.85 11.84
C LYS A 415 7.06 33.84 12.67
N GLU A 416 8.20 34.21 13.23
CA GLU A 416 8.98 33.35 14.10
C GLU A 416 8.20 32.98 15.36
N TYR A 417 8.03 31.67 15.61
CA TYR A 417 7.45 31.09 16.82
C TYR A 417 8.49 31.14 17.95
N SER A 418 8.08 31.58 19.12
CA SER A 418 9.02 31.71 20.22
C SER A 418 8.95 30.59 21.25
N SER A 419 7.79 30.30 21.80
CA SER A 419 7.53 29.19 22.72
C SER A 419 6.11 29.28 23.29
N GLY A 420 5.65 28.20 23.93
CA GLY A 420 4.38 28.12 24.65
C GLY A 420 3.21 27.69 23.78
N SER A 421 2.02 27.75 24.36
CA SER A 421 0.80 27.43 23.63
C SER A 421 0.58 28.41 22.48
N ALA A 422 0.16 27.87 21.34
CA ALA A 422 -0.17 28.64 20.15
C ALA A 422 -1.50 28.14 19.58
N SER A 423 -2.25 29.04 18.97
CA SER A 423 -3.41 28.69 18.16
C SER A 423 -3.51 29.73 17.05
N THR A 424 -2.99 29.41 15.88
CA THR A 424 -2.98 30.28 14.70
C THR A 424 -3.31 29.47 13.46
N GLY A 425 -4.25 29.96 12.64
CA GLY A 425 -4.75 29.23 11.47
C GLY A 425 -5.69 28.09 11.85
N GLU A 426 -6.17 27.43 10.85
CA GLU A 426 -7.07 26.27 10.92
C GLU A 426 -6.58 25.23 9.91
N ALA A 427 -6.98 23.97 10.09
CA ALA A 427 -6.71 22.91 9.14
C ALA A 427 -7.29 23.23 7.75
N PHE A 428 -6.57 22.87 6.74
CA PHE A 428 -6.97 23.07 5.35
C PHE A 428 -7.97 21.97 4.93
N ASP A 429 -8.90 22.35 4.06
CA ASP A 429 -9.80 21.37 3.43
C ASP A 429 -9.02 20.54 2.41
N ILE A 430 -8.98 19.22 2.60
CA ILE A 430 -8.36 18.28 1.67
C ILE A 430 -9.35 17.67 0.67
N SER A 431 -10.63 18.03 0.73
CA SER A 431 -11.61 17.49 -0.21
C SER A 431 -11.19 17.75 -1.66
N THR A 432 -11.39 16.77 -2.53
CA THR A 432 -11.04 16.84 -3.96
C THR A 432 -11.97 17.74 -4.79
N GLY A 433 -12.74 18.60 -4.13
CA GLY A 433 -13.58 19.59 -4.80
C GLY A 433 -12.73 20.62 -5.55
N ASN A 434 -12.96 20.70 -6.84
CA ASN A 434 -12.38 21.69 -7.75
C ASN A 434 -12.82 23.10 -7.33
N SER A 435 -12.13 23.75 -6.39
CA SER A 435 -12.39 25.15 -6.05
C SER A 435 -11.62 26.07 -6.99
N SER A 436 -11.98 26.05 -8.28
CA SER A 436 -11.67 27.18 -9.14
C SER A 436 -12.83 28.14 -9.17
N GLY A 437 -12.64 29.33 -8.56
CA GLY A 437 -13.37 30.50 -8.98
C GLY A 437 -14.39 31.04 -8.00
N ASN A 438 -13.96 32.13 -7.39
CA ASN A 438 -14.76 33.19 -6.87
C ASN A 438 -16.03 33.44 -7.73
N GLY A 439 -17.19 32.96 -7.26
CA GLY A 439 -18.51 33.17 -7.84
C GLY A 439 -19.53 33.28 -6.74
N THR A 440 -20.10 34.45 -6.56
CA THR A 440 -21.19 34.80 -5.65
C THR A 440 -22.29 33.72 -5.60
N PRO A 441 -22.86 33.43 -4.42
CA PRO A 441 -23.93 32.45 -4.29
C PRO A 441 -25.27 33.06 -4.75
N ASP A 442 -25.75 32.61 -5.87
CA ASP A 442 -27.18 32.76 -6.23
C ASP A 442 -27.90 31.43 -6.06
N GLY A 443 -28.99 31.53 -5.35
CA GLY A 443 -29.68 30.49 -4.66
C GLY A 443 -30.46 29.48 -5.49
N ASN A 444 -30.82 28.42 -4.77
CA ASN A 444 -31.95 27.53 -4.96
C ASN A 444 -31.79 26.33 -5.90
N GLY A 445 -31.56 25.18 -5.32
CA GLY A 445 -31.67 23.87 -5.95
C GLY A 445 -31.38 22.74 -4.96
N GLY A 446 -32.44 22.16 -4.40
CA GLY A 446 -32.35 21.13 -3.36
C GLY A 446 -31.68 19.82 -3.82
N PRO A 447 -31.18 18.99 -2.86
CA PRO A 447 -30.52 17.77 -3.14
C PRO A 447 -31.52 16.65 -3.42
N GLY A 448 -31.52 16.16 -4.62
CA GLY A 448 -32.30 15.00 -5.04
C GLY A 448 -31.64 14.35 -6.26
N GLY A 449 -30.60 13.59 -6.03
CA GLY A 449 -30.01 12.72 -7.02
C GLY A 449 -29.76 11.37 -6.37
N ASN A 450 -30.58 10.37 -6.75
CA ASN A 450 -30.26 8.97 -6.48
C ASN A 450 -28.92 8.63 -7.11
N PRO A 451 -28.14 7.70 -6.50
CA PRO A 451 -26.99 7.13 -7.17
C PRO A 451 -27.44 6.50 -8.49
N PRO A 452 -26.65 6.56 -9.55
CA PRO A 452 -26.99 5.88 -10.77
C PRO A 452 -27.04 4.37 -10.50
N ASP A 453 -28.22 3.78 -10.74
CA ASP A 453 -28.36 2.33 -10.90
C ASP A 453 -27.62 1.97 -12.20
N GLY A 454 -26.34 1.66 -12.08
CA GLY A 454 -25.51 1.09 -13.12
C GLY A 454 -25.39 -0.39 -12.85
N GLU A 455 -26.04 -1.21 -13.67
CA GLU A 455 -25.65 -2.62 -13.81
C GLU A 455 -24.16 -2.68 -14.12
N PRO A 456 -23.42 -3.69 -13.60
CA PRO A 456 -22.03 -3.92 -14.00
C PRO A 456 -21.96 -3.97 -15.53
N PRO A 457 -20.91 -3.44 -16.17
CA PRO A 457 -20.81 -3.48 -17.61
C PRO A 457 -20.88 -4.93 -18.08
N GLU A 458 -21.86 -5.22 -18.93
CA GLU A 458 -21.97 -6.52 -19.60
C GLU A 458 -20.70 -6.75 -20.43
N LYS A 459 -20.24 -8.00 -20.41
CA LYS A 459 -19.14 -8.50 -21.25
C LYS A 459 -19.37 -8.05 -22.69
N PRO A 460 -18.42 -7.36 -23.35
CA PRO A 460 -18.62 -6.96 -24.73
C PRO A 460 -18.78 -8.18 -25.62
N ASP A 461 -19.91 -8.27 -26.33
CA ASP A 461 -20.10 -9.26 -27.37
C ASP A 461 -19.02 -9.06 -28.44
N GLY A 462 -18.21 -10.09 -28.63
CA GLY A 462 -17.14 -10.13 -29.61
C GLY A 462 -17.67 -9.98 -31.05
N SER A 463 -17.92 -8.76 -31.52
CA SER A 463 -18.03 -8.47 -32.95
C SER A 463 -17.83 -6.96 -33.22
N GLY A 464 -16.62 -6.57 -33.60
CA GLY A 464 -16.41 -5.26 -34.20
C GLY A 464 -15.10 -4.60 -33.81
N GLY A 465 -13.95 -5.13 -34.26
CA GLY A 465 -12.70 -4.41 -34.20
C GLY A 465 -12.66 -3.26 -35.21
N PRO A 466 -12.19 -2.06 -34.84
CA PRO A 466 -11.70 -1.09 -35.80
C PRO A 466 -10.24 -1.42 -36.14
N GLY A 467 -10.02 -1.87 -37.38
CA GLY A 467 -8.69 -2.03 -37.94
C GLY A 467 -7.97 -0.68 -38.00
N GLY A 468 -6.96 -0.53 -37.19
CA GLY A 468 -5.94 0.50 -37.32
C GLY A 468 -4.60 -0.17 -37.52
N ASN A 469 -4.02 -0.07 -38.73
CA ASN A 469 -2.68 -0.55 -39.03
C ASN A 469 -1.65 0.17 -38.13
N PRO A 470 -0.69 -0.55 -37.55
CA PRO A 470 0.46 0.11 -36.93
C PRO A 470 1.36 0.75 -37.99
N PRO A 471 2.03 1.88 -37.69
CA PRO A 471 2.95 2.51 -38.62
C PRO A 471 4.17 1.61 -38.86
N SER A 472 4.43 1.32 -40.15
CA SER A 472 5.62 0.62 -40.61
C SER A 472 6.84 1.53 -40.46
N GLY A 473 7.62 1.30 -39.40
CA GLY A 473 8.96 1.85 -39.26
C GLY A 473 9.97 0.71 -39.26
N GLU A 474 10.85 0.67 -40.21
CA GLU A 474 11.98 -0.26 -40.25
C GLU A 474 12.92 -0.03 -39.08
N PRO A 475 13.44 -1.10 -38.43
CA PRO A 475 14.43 -0.95 -37.37
C PRO A 475 15.76 -0.41 -37.93
N PRO A 476 16.50 0.40 -37.16
CA PRO A 476 17.79 0.92 -37.59
C PRO A 476 18.83 -0.19 -37.75
N GLU A 477 19.59 -0.14 -38.84
CA GLU A 477 20.70 -1.06 -39.15
C GLU A 477 21.79 -1.03 -38.07
N LYS A 478 22.31 -2.21 -37.74
CA LYS A 478 23.48 -2.38 -36.87
C LYS A 478 24.73 -1.75 -37.56
N PRO A 479 25.60 -1.06 -36.80
CA PRO A 479 26.88 -0.61 -37.36
C PRO A 479 27.80 -1.82 -37.62
N ASP A 480 28.36 -1.86 -38.83
CA ASP A 480 29.38 -2.82 -39.24
C ASP A 480 30.66 -2.60 -38.43
N ASN A 481 31.08 -3.62 -37.70
CA ASN A 481 32.43 -3.73 -37.16
C ASN A 481 33.36 -4.30 -38.29
N ASN A 482 34.07 -3.40 -38.99
CA ASN A 482 35.30 -3.73 -39.69
C ASN A 482 36.29 -2.57 -39.46
N ASN A 483 37.18 -2.73 -38.52
CA ASN A 483 38.63 -2.64 -38.51
C ASN A 483 39.20 -2.76 -37.12
#